data_6db2645f0b5c6ecc08d03d8a971deca9
#
_entry.id   6db2645f0b5c6ecc08d03d8a971deca9
#
_cell.length_a   1.000
_cell.length_b   1.000
_cell.length_c   1.000
_cell.angle_alpha   90.00
_cell.angle_beta   90.00
_cell.angle_gamma   90.00
#
_symmetry.space_group_name_H-M   'P 1'
#
loop_
_entity.id
_entity.type
_entity.pdbx_description
1 polymer ?
#
loop_
_entity_poly.entity_id
_entity_poly.type
_entity_poly.pdbx_seq_one_letter_code
_entity_poly.pdbx_strand_id
1 'polypeptide(L)'
;DIDVSVKYDQAFTLPTGIPGAEYFGYYKEELNQWGNPTETFVKVEDTKLTQMAAEQGAIVKVGVQWKSETDSNGTELLYNANDFLTKVVQDYSSEAASYALGVDLDLCYADTTRTGDIVGGITFDGNNRPIYHAKHGEAAPSQSVGTIYGYGDNVTVKNLTIDGMTIDYTAQPSVDSNENHAFGALPGFVGDRFTAENVTVMHV
;
A
#
# COMPACT_ATOMS: atom_id res chain seq x y z
N ASP A 1 8.94 -1.48 -8.84
CA ASP A 1 10.11 -0.80 -9.41
C ASP A 1 10.19 -1.14 -10.90
N ILE A 2 10.41 -0.15 -11.74
CA ILE A 2 10.60 -0.35 -13.17
C ILE A 2 12.06 0.00 -13.48
N ASP A 3 12.87 -0.99 -13.82
CA ASP A 3 14.24 -0.78 -14.28
C ASP A 3 14.23 -0.32 -15.74
N VAL A 4 14.75 0.86 -15.98
CA VAL A 4 14.85 1.42 -17.32
C VAL A 4 16.29 1.70 -17.65
N SER A 5 16.79 1.08 -18.73
CA SER A 5 18.12 1.36 -19.27
C SER A 5 18.03 2.48 -20.30
N VAL A 6 18.69 3.60 -20.03
CA VAL A 6 18.74 4.76 -20.92
C VAL A 6 20.18 4.95 -21.39
N LYS A 7 20.36 5.22 -22.68
CA LYS A 7 21.69 5.63 -23.18
C LYS A 7 22.02 7.02 -22.66
N TYR A 8 23.28 7.17 -22.23
CA TYR A 8 23.82 8.47 -21.89
C TYR A 8 23.55 9.49 -23.00
N ASP A 9 23.12 10.69 -22.64
CA ASP A 9 22.81 11.80 -23.55
C ASP A 9 21.64 11.55 -24.53
N GLN A 10 20.80 10.53 -24.28
CA GLN A 10 19.56 10.33 -25.06
C GLN A 10 18.33 10.68 -24.21
N ALA A 11 17.38 11.34 -24.88
CA ALA A 11 16.09 11.62 -24.26
C ALA A 11 15.35 10.32 -23.97
N PHE A 12 14.84 10.17 -22.74
CA PHE A 12 13.94 9.11 -22.33
C PHE A 12 12.58 9.71 -22.02
N THR A 13 11.53 9.05 -22.49
CA THR A 13 10.16 9.47 -22.16
C THR A 13 9.63 8.60 -21.05
N LEU A 14 9.23 9.21 -19.94
CA LEU A 14 8.58 8.52 -18.85
C LEU A 14 7.21 7.98 -19.27
N PRO A 15 6.77 6.86 -18.68
CA PRO A 15 5.43 6.34 -18.90
C PRO A 15 4.39 7.43 -18.59
N THR A 16 3.38 7.55 -19.45
CA THR A 16 2.25 8.45 -19.22
C THR A 16 1.00 7.65 -18.86
N GLY A 17 0.05 8.31 -18.18
CA GLY A 17 -1.25 7.70 -17.90
C GLY A 17 -1.24 6.70 -16.73
N ILE A 18 -0.24 6.75 -15.84
CA ILE A 18 -0.30 5.97 -14.61
C ILE A 18 -1.40 6.57 -13.70
N PRO A 19 -2.45 5.81 -13.39
CA PRO A 19 -3.54 6.32 -12.56
C PRO A 19 -3.03 6.73 -11.18
N GLY A 20 -3.41 7.90 -10.71
CA GLY A 20 -2.99 8.42 -9.40
C GLY A 20 -1.61 9.06 -9.35
N ALA A 21 -0.82 9.01 -10.44
CA ALA A 21 0.43 9.74 -10.51
C ALA A 21 0.18 11.24 -10.64
N GLU A 22 0.83 12.03 -9.79
CA GLU A 22 0.82 13.49 -9.87
C GLU A 22 1.94 13.98 -10.78
N TYR A 23 3.17 13.53 -10.51
CA TYR A 23 4.32 13.80 -11.37
C TYR A 23 5.39 12.72 -11.20
N PHE A 24 6.31 12.68 -12.15
CA PHE A 24 7.50 11.84 -12.11
C PHE A 24 8.71 12.62 -11.63
N GLY A 25 9.66 11.91 -11.06
CA GLY A 25 10.92 12.47 -10.61
C GLY A 25 12.01 11.42 -10.56
N TYR A 26 13.16 11.81 -10.07
CA TYR A 26 14.28 10.92 -9.81
C TYR A 26 14.84 11.15 -8.42
N TYR A 27 15.50 10.13 -7.89
CA TYR A 27 16.16 10.21 -6.61
C TYR A 27 17.61 10.62 -6.81
N LYS A 28 17.98 11.75 -6.20
CA LYS A 28 19.34 12.25 -6.16
C LYS A 28 19.94 11.93 -4.82
N GLU A 29 21.07 11.23 -4.83
CA GLU A 29 21.83 10.97 -3.60
C GLU A 29 22.65 12.22 -3.24
N GLU A 30 22.50 12.67 -2.00
CA GLU A 30 23.25 13.81 -1.45
C GLU A 30 23.78 13.43 -0.06
N LEU A 31 24.87 14.04 0.37
CA LEU A 31 25.34 13.87 1.73
C LEU A 31 24.71 14.94 2.64
N ASN A 32 24.15 14.50 3.77
CA ASN A 32 23.67 15.43 4.78
C ASN A 32 24.83 16.10 5.52
N GLN A 33 24.51 17.03 6.41
CA GLN A 33 25.52 17.80 7.18
C GLN A 33 26.47 16.94 8.05
N TRP A 34 26.15 15.66 8.25
CA TRP A 34 26.97 14.68 8.99
C TRP A 34 27.71 13.70 8.06
N GLY A 35 27.63 13.89 6.73
CA GLY A 35 28.26 13.03 5.74
C GLY A 35 27.56 11.72 5.47
N ASN A 36 26.32 11.55 5.95
CA ASN A 36 25.53 10.35 5.64
C ASN A 36 24.75 10.54 4.32
N PRO A 37 24.65 9.51 3.48
CA PRO A 37 23.86 9.57 2.26
C PRO A 37 22.37 9.79 2.58
N THR A 38 21.74 10.69 1.85
CA THR A 38 20.31 10.94 1.84
C THR A 38 19.82 10.99 0.41
N GLU A 39 18.63 10.46 0.18
CA GLU A 39 17.97 10.56 -1.13
C GLU A 39 17.00 11.73 -1.13
N THR A 40 17.13 12.61 -2.13
CA THR A 40 16.19 13.70 -2.38
C THR A 40 15.44 13.42 -3.67
N PHE A 41 14.10 13.50 -3.62
CA PHE A 41 13.26 13.33 -4.79
C PHE A 41 13.16 14.63 -5.57
N VAL A 42 13.59 14.63 -6.84
CA VAL A 42 13.62 15.80 -7.71
C VAL A 42 12.58 15.66 -8.81
N LYS A 43 11.62 16.57 -8.87
CA LYS A 43 10.59 16.59 -9.92
C LYS A 43 11.22 16.78 -11.30
N VAL A 44 10.72 16.00 -12.26
CA VAL A 44 11.05 16.17 -13.68
C VAL A 44 9.91 16.97 -14.32
N GLU A 45 10.20 18.19 -14.75
CA GLU A 45 9.21 19.07 -15.37
C GLU A 45 8.86 18.66 -16.80
N ASP A 46 9.84 18.13 -17.53
CA ASP A 46 9.65 17.49 -18.82
C ASP A 46 9.71 15.98 -18.66
N THR A 47 8.88 15.21 -19.36
CA THR A 47 8.93 13.75 -19.39
C THR A 47 10.24 13.18 -19.97
N LYS A 48 11.33 13.94 -19.94
CA LYS A 48 12.64 13.63 -20.52
C LYS A 48 13.71 13.56 -19.45
N LEU A 49 14.36 12.43 -19.34
CA LEU A 49 15.45 12.18 -18.39
C LEU A 49 16.85 12.54 -18.94
N THR A 50 16.97 13.54 -19.81
CA THR A 50 18.20 13.84 -20.58
C THR A 50 19.39 14.32 -19.75
N GLN A 51 19.22 14.71 -18.50
CA GLN A 51 20.28 15.34 -17.72
C GLN A 51 20.50 14.75 -16.32
N MET A 52 20.02 13.55 -16.08
CA MET A 52 20.06 12.96 -14.73
C MET A 52 21.31 12.16 -14.44
N ALA A 53 21.99 11.67 -15.46
CA ALA A 53 23.22 10.92 -15.30
C ALA A 53 24.42 11.85 -15.44
N ALA A 54 25.27 11.91 -14.44
CA ALA A 54 26.48 12.73 -14.47
C ALA A 54 27.55 12.13 -15.41
N GLU A 55 27.43 10.83 -15.74
CA GLU A 55 28.40 10.11 -16.55
C GLU A 55 27.79 8.90 -17.26
N GLN A 56 28.47 8.38 -18.25
CA GLN A 56 28.07 7.16 -18.95
C GLN A 56 28.10 5.96 -18.01
N GLY A 57 27.01 5.21 -17.97
CA GLY A 57 26.86 4.03 -17.11
C GLY A 57 26.31 4.33 -15.71
N ALA A 58 25.97 5.57 -15.41
CA ALA A 58 25.29 5.90 -14.15
C ALA A 58 23.88 5.27 -14.13
N ILE A 59 23.49 4.78 -12.96
CA ILE A 59 22.14 4.27 -12.70
C ILE A 59 21.33 5.41 -12.06
N VAL A 60 20.18 5.69 -12.63
CA VAL A 60 19.25 6.71 -12.11
C VAL A 60 18.00 6.01 -11.63
N LYS A 61 17.70 6.18 -10.32
CA LYS A 61 16.47 5.69 -9.72
C LYS A 61 15.34 6.68 -10.01
N VAL A 62 14.35 6.23 -10.74
CA VAL A 62 13.17 7.01 -11.11
C VAL A 62 12.01 6.65 -10.21
N GLY A 63 11.17 7.60 -9.89
CA GLY A 63 10.00 7.39 -9.05
C GLY A 63 8.79 8.19 -9.49
N VAL A 64 7.70 7.96 -8.81
CA VAL A 64 6.42 8.63 -8.98
C VAL A 64 6.04 9.32 -7.69
N GLN A 65 5.68 10.60 -7.79
CA GLN A 65 4.93 11.25 -6.73
C GLN A 65 3.45 10.94 -6.93
N TRP A 66 2.86 10.32 -5.94
CA TRP A 66 1.44 10.02 -5.93
C TRP A 66 0.63 11.23 -5.46
N LYS A 67 -0.58 11.35 -5.95
CA LYS A 67 -1.54 12.34 -5.46
C LYS A 67 -1.80 12.13 -3.97
N SER A 68 -1.96 13.24 -3.27
CA SER A 68 -2.43 13.27 -1.88
C SER A 68 -3.66 14.16 -1.84
N GLU A 69 -4.82 13.56 -1.77
CA GLU A 69 -6.10 14.26 -1.83
C GLU A 69 -6.99 13.81 -0.68
N THR A 70 -7.71 14.77 -0.12
CA THR A 70 -8.77 14.51 0.86
C THR A 70 -10.06 15.06 0.29
N ASP A 71 -11.11 14.26 0.33
CA ASP A 71 -12.42 14.68 -0.15
C ASP A 71 -13.08 15.71 0.79
N SER A 72 -14.25 16.23 0.39
CA SER A 72 -14.99 17.23 1.17
C SER A 72 -15.49 16.73 2.54
N ASN A 73 -15.43 15.43 2.78
CA ASN A 73 -15.86 14.79 4.04
C ASN A 73 -14.68 14.46 4.95
N GLY A 74 -13.47 14.80 4.56
CA GLY A 74 -12.26 14.47 5.29
C GLY A 74 -11.73 13.06 5.02
N THR A 75 -12.22 12.36 3.98
CA THR A 75 -11.75 11.03 3.58
C THR A 75 -10.49 11.16 2.73
N GLU A 76 -9.42 10.52 3.13
CA GLU A 76 -8.18 10.49 2.36
C GLU A 76 -8.26 9.48 1.22
N LEU A 77 -7.88 9.91 0.00
CA LEU A 77 -7.87 9.07 -1.19
C LEU A 77 -6.52 8.37 -1.35
N LEU A 78 -6.55 7.05 -1.48
CA LEU A 78 -5.36 6.22 -1.64
C LEU A 78 -5.13 5.90 -3.12
N TYR A 79 -3.93 6.21 -3.61
CA TYR A 79 -3.58 6.08 -5.02
C TYR A 79 -2.50 5.03 -5.31
N ASN A 80 -1.98 4.36 -4.29
CA ASN A 80 -0.96 3.34 -4.46
C ASN A 80 -0.98 2.29 -3.35
N ALA A 81 -0.39 1.14 -3.64
CA ALA A 81 -0.35 0.01 -2.71
C ALA A 81 0.41 0.32 -1.42
N ASN A 82 1.49 1.12 -1.48
CA ASN A 82 2.27 1.45 -0.30
C ASN A 82 1.46 2.27 0.72
N ASP A 83 0.69 3.27 0.26
CA ASP A 83 -0.17 4.06 1.13
C ASP A 83 -1.28 3.20 1.74
N PHE A 84 -1.86 2.28 0.95
CA PHE A 84 -2.81 1.32 1.48
C PHE A 84 -2.20 0.43 2.56
N LEU A 85 -1.02 -0.14 2.32
CA LEU A 85 -0.34 -1.00 3.28
C LEU A 85 0.03 -0.25 4.56
N THR A 86 0.55 0.96 4.46
CA THR A 86 1.00 1.72 5.61
C THR A 86 -0.14 2.32 6.42
N LYS A 87 -1.19 2.83 5.78
CA LYS A 87 -2.28 3.56 6.44
C LYS A 87 -3.47 2.69 6.81
N VAL A 88 -3.70 1.60 6.05
CA VAL A 88 -4.85 0.72 6.28
C VAL A 88 -4.44 -0.61 6.90
N VAL A 89 -3.39 -1.24 6.39
CA VAL A 89 -2.97 -2.56 6.88
C VAL A 89 -2.06 -2.48 8.10
N GLN A 90 -1.14 -1.53 8.14
CA GLN A 90 -0.09 -1.43 9.18
C GLN A 90 -0.32 -0.31 10.20
N ASP A 91 -1.35 0.51 10.03
CA ASP A 91 -1.61 1.59 10.97
C ASP A 91 -2.09 1.07 12.32
N TYR A 92 -1.47 1.59 13.38
CA TYR A 92 -1.80 1.32 14.78
C TYR A 92 -2.49 2.51 15.44
N SER A 93 -3.12 3.38 14.64
CA SER A 93 -3.74 4.59 15.15
C SER A 93 -4.90 4.26 16.08
N SER A 94 -4.95 4.97 17.20
CA SER A 94 -6.10 5.02 18.09
C SER A 94 -7.13 6.08 17.69
N GLU A 95 -6.86 6.82 16.62
CA GLU A 95 -7.73 7.89 16.13
C GLU A 95 -8.64 7.38 15.01
N ALA A 96 -9.84 7.90 14.96
CA ALA A 96 -10.76 7.60 13.89
C ALA A 96 -10.21 8.13 12.55
N ALA A 97 -10.19 7.29 11.53
CA ALA A 97 -9.71 7.64 10.21
C ALA A 97 -10.70 7.20 9.12
N SER A 98 -10.66 7.89 7.99
CA SER A 98 -11.49 7.57 6.83
C SER A 98 -10.64 7.57 5.58
N TYR A 99 -10.65 6.43 4.87
CA TYR A 99 -9.88 6.22 3.64
C TYR A 99 -10.79 5.74 2.50
N ALA A 100 -10.44 6.09 1.27
CA ALA A 100 -11.10 5.54 0.09
C ALA A 100 -10.10 5.27 -1.04
N LEU A 101 -10.43 4.31 -1.92
CA LEU A 101 -9.62 4.07 -3.10
C LEU A 101 -9.81 5.18 -4.15
N GLY A 102 -8.71 5.79 -4.57
CA GLY A 102 -8.65 6.72 -5.69
C GLY A 102 -8.42 6.03 -7.04
N VAL A 103 -7.88 4.82 -7.02
CA VAL A 103 -7.59 3.97 -8.19
C VAL A 103 -7.84 2.50 -7.84
N ASP A 104 -7.89 1.64 -8.85
CA ASP A 104 -7.81 0.20 -8.65
C ASP A 104 -6.42 -0.13 -8.12
N LEU A 105 -6.32 -0.95 -7.06
CA LEU A 105 -5.03 -1.30 -6.46
C LEU A 105 -4.64 -2.74 -6.80
N ASP A 106 -3.42 -2.92 -7.30
CA ASP A 106 -2.78 -4.22 -7.37
C ASP A 106 -1.71 -4.30 -6.28
N LEU A 107 -1.88 -5.20 -5.34
CA LEU A 107 -0.94 -5.40 -4.24
C LEU A 107 0.25 -6.28 -4.65
N CYS A 108 0.23 -6.86 -5.87
CA CYS A 108 1.31 -7.71 -6.38
C CYS A 108 1.74 -8.80 -5.40
N TYR A 109 0.79 -9.39 -4.69
CA TYR A 109 1.02 -10.38 -3.63
C TYR A 109 1.89 -9.85 -2.47
N ALA A 110 1.91 -8.54 -2.25
CA ALA A 110 2.50 -8.00 -1.03
C ALA A 110 1.78 -8.58 0.19
N ASP A 111 2.55 -8.93 1.20
CA ASP A 111 2.00 -9.48 2.43
C ASP A 111 1.17 -8.42 3.17
N THR A 112 -0.11 -8.70 3.33
CA THR A 112 -1.05 -7.88 4.07
C THR A 112 -1.22 -8.37 5.52
N THR A 113 -0.35 -9.25 5.98
CA THR A 113 -0.35 -9.71 7.36
C THR A 113 -0.13 -8.53 8.29
N ARG A 114 -1.06 -8.34 9.19
CA ARG A 114 -0.99 -7.27 10.17
C ARG A 114 -0.67 -7.80 11.56
N THR A 115 0.14 -7.03 12.27
CA THR A 115 0.61 -7.35 13.62
C THR A 115 0.02 -6.47 14.73
N GLY A 116 -1.02 -5.69 14.46
CA GLY A 116 -1.54 -4.76 15.45
C GLY A 116 -3.04 -4.51 15.42
N ASP A 117 -3.50 -3.78 16.45
CA ASP A 117 -4.90 -3.54 16.74
C ASP A 117 -5.31 -2.13 16.33
N ILE A 118 -6.50 -1.97 15.75
CA ILE A 118 -7.14 -0.68 15.56
C ILE A 118 -8.22 -0.49 16.61
N VAL A 119 -8.05 0.53 17.41
CA VAL A 119 -8.94 0.85 18.55
C VAL A 119 -9.80 2.09 18.26
N GLY A 120 -9.46 2.89 17.27
CA GLY A 120 -10.07 4.23 17.05
C GLY A 120 -11.31 4.29 16.17
N GLY A 121 -11.63 3.22 15.47
CA GLY A 121 -12.69 3.21 14.46
C GLY A 121 -12.21 3.72 13.10
N ILE A 122 -12.39 2.90 12.03
CA ILE A 122 -11.98 3.23 10.69
C ILE A 122 -13.12 3.00 9.70
N THR A 123 -13.25 3.91 8.75
CA THR A 123 -14.08 3.72 7.56
C THR A 123 -13.18 3.57 6.34
N PHE A 124 -13.34 2.45 5.64
CA PHE A 124 -12.68 2.20 4.38
C PHE A 124 -13.71 2.03 3.26
N ASP A 125 -13.67 2.91 2.27
CA ASP A 125 -14.53 2.88 1.10
C ASP A 125 -13.74 2.43 -0.14
N GLY A 126 -14.06 1.27 -0.67
CA GLY A 126 -13.48 0.80 -1.93
C GLY A 126 -13.83 1.69 -3.12
N ASN A 127 -14.81 2.59 -2.98
CA ASN A 127 -15.25 3.50 -4.04
C ASN A 127 -15.61 2.76 -5.35
N ASN A 128 -16.16 1.54 -5.20
CA ASN A 128 -16.46 0.58 -6.27
C ASN A 128 -15.22 0.18 -7.11
N ARG A 129 -14.04 0.23 -6.52
CA ARG A 129 -12.76 -0.16 -7.12
C ARG A 129 -12.26 -1.45 -6.50
N PRO A 130 -11.61 -2.32 -7.27
CA PRO A 130 -11.03 -3.54 -6.75
C PRO A 130 -9.65 -3.35 -6.10
N ILE A 131 -9.37 -4.26 -5.17
CA ILE A 131 -8.02 -4.60 -4.73
C ILE A 131 -7.69 -5.98 -5.31
N TYR A 132 -6.59 -6.06 -6.04
CA TYR A 132 -6.10 -7.29 -6.66
C TYR A 132 -4.92 -7.88 -5.89
N HIS A 133 -4.79 -9.21 -5.96
CA HIS A 133 -3.60 -9.96 -5.55
C HIS A 133 -3.12 -9.64 -4.13
N ALA A 134 -4.06 -9.60 -3.17
CA ALA A 134 -3.73 -9.59 -1.76
C ALA A 134 -3.13 -10.94 -1.34
N LYS A 135 -2.16 -10.93 -0.42
CA LYS A 135 -1.57 -12.15 0.12
C LYS A 135 -1.57 -12.11 1.64
N HIS A 136 -2.03 -13.20 2.25
CA HIS A 136 -1.81 -13.50 3.65
C HIS A 136 -0.88 -14.71 3.74
N GLY A 137 0.24 -14.56 4.38
CA GLY A 137 1.19 -15.63 4.58
C GLY A 137 2.16 -15.24 5.67
N GLU A 138 2.88 -16.13 6.27
CA GLU A 138 3.96 -15.86 7.22
C GLU A 138 3.59 -15.00 8.46
N ALA A 139 2.29 -14.93 8.81
CA ALA A 139 1.88 -14.28 10.05
C ALA A 139 2.61 -14.91 11.24
N ALA A 140 3.07 -14.08 12.16
CA ALA A 140 3.50 -14.59 13.46
C ALA A 140 2.34 -15.38 14.09
N PRO A 141 2.61 -16.51 14.74
CA PRO A 141 1.57 -17.47 15.17
C PRO A 141 0.53 -16.90 16.14
N SER A 142 0.77 -15.75 16.72
CA SER A 142 -0.09 -15.09 17.72
C SER A 142 -1.00 -14.00 17.17
N GLN A 143 -1.21 -13.93 15.85
CA GLN A 143 -1.89 -12.77 15.28
C GLN A 143 -3.11 -13.12 14.47
N SER A 144 -4.12 -12.23 14.55
CA SER A 144 -5.25 -12.22 13.64
C SER A 144 -4.87 -11.55 12.33
N VAL A 145 -5.31 -12.08 11.19
CA VAL A 145 -4.90 -11.65 9.87
C VAL A 145 -6.11 -11.37 9.00
N GLY A 146 -6.10 -10.21 8.36
CA GLY A 146 -7.13 -9.81 7.39
C GLY A 146 -6.56 -8.84 6.35
N THR A 147 -7.17 -8.77 5.18
CA THR A 147 -6.71 -7.86 4.12
C THR A 147 -6.81 -6.39 4.52
N ILE A 148 -7.84 -6.04 5.28
CA ILE A 148 -8.05 -4.66 5.73
C ILE A 148 -7.49 -4.48 7.13
N TYR A 149 -7.78 -5.40 8.06
CA TYR A 149 -7.29 -5.33 9.45
C TYR A 149 -7.13 -6.71 10.06
N GLY A 150 -6.09 -6.89 10.86
CA GLY A 150 -5.94 -8.09 11.69
C GLY A 150 -6.98 -8.12 12.80
N TYR A 151 -7.04 -7.08 13.62
CA TYR A 151 -8.02 -6.85 14.66
C TYR A 151 -8.64 -5.45 14.51
N GLY A 152 -9.92 -5.30 14.67
CA GLY A 152 -10.57 -3.99 14.54
C GLY A 152 -11.78 -3.79 15.43
N ASP A 153 -11.80 -2.64 16.12
CA ASP A 153 -12.98 -2.11 16.79
C ASP A 153 -13.62 -1.01 15.94
N ASN A 154 -14.93 -1.06 15.77
CA ASN A 154 -15.69 -0.05 15.02
C ASN A 154 -15.20 0.18 13.58
N VAL A 155 -14.96 -0.90 12.85
CA VAL A 155 -14.51 -0.85 11.45
C VAL A 155 -15.71 -0.93 10.51
N THR A 156 -15.74 -0.03 9.54
CA THR A 156 -16.70 -0.06 8.43
C THR A 156 -15.94 -0.20 7.11
N VAL A 157 -16.29 -1.25 6.33
CA VAL A 157 -15.78 -1.45 4.96
C VAL A 157 -16.96 -1.45 4.00
N LYS A 158 -16.87 -0.67 2.93
CA LYS A 158 -17.96 -0.56 1.96
C LYS A 158 -17.48 -0.45 0.52
N ASN A 159 -18.36 -0.83 -0.41
CA ASN A 159 -18.16 -0.69 -1.87
C ASN A 159 -16.82 -1.25 -2.36
N LEU A 160 -16.41 -2.40 -1.86
CA LEU A 160 -15.10 -2.98 -2.11
C LEU A 160 -15.21 -4.33 -2.81
N THR A 161 -14.36 -4.56 -3.80
CA THR A 161 -14.09 -5.90 -4.35
C THR A 161 -12.65 -6.27 -4.03
N ILE A 162 -12.44 -7.48 -3.47
CA ILE A 162 -11.12 -8.11 -3.33
C ILE A 162 -11.08 -9.28 -4.30
N ASP A 163 -10.13 -9.29 -5.22
CA ASP A 163 -10.02 -10.28 -6.28
C ASP A 163 -8.62 -10.91 -6.34
N GLY A 164 -8.56 -12.22 -6.38
CA GLY A 164 -7.30 -12.98 -6.46
C GLY A 164 -6.51 -12.99 -5.15
N MET A 165 -7.17 -13.13 -4.00
CA MET A 165 -6.50 -13.23 -2.71
C MET A 165 -5.86 -14.61 -2.55
N THR A 166 -4.63 -14.64 -2.04
CA THR A 166 -3.92 -15.86 -1.66
C THR A 166 -3.77 -15.95 -0.15
N ILE A 167 -4.12 -17.09 0.41
CA ILE A 167 -3.94 -17.40 1.83
C ILE A 167 -2.96 -18.58 1.91
N ASP A 168 -1.74 -18.34 2.42
CA ASP A 168 -0.70 -19.35 2.52
C ASP A 168 -0.20 -19.49 3.97
N TYR A 169 -0.61 -20.57 4.63
CA TYR A 169 -0.24 -20.90 6.01
C TYR A 169 0.55 -22.21 6.10
N THR A 170 1.30 -22.56 5.08
CA THR A 170 2.08 -23.80 5.05
C THR A 170 3.24 -23.83 6.02
N ALA A 171 3.72 -22.70 6.48
CA ALA A 171 4.82 -22.57 7.45
C ALA A 171 4.29 -22.30 8.86
N GLN A 172 3.52 -23.21 9.46
CA GLN A 172 3.09 -23.07 10.83
C GLN A 172 4.24 -23.41 11.81
N PRO A 173 4.77 -22.48 12.57
CA PRO A 173 5.50 -22.82 13.79
C PRO A 173 4.51 -23.42 14.81
N SER A 174 5.02 -24.20 15.76
CA SER A 174 4.23 -24.83 16.80
C SER A 174 3.33 -23.81 17.51
N VAL A 175 2.04 -23.91 17.28
CA VAL A 175 1.04 -23.07 17.92
C VAL A 175 0.98 -23.42 19.40
N ASP A 176 1.24 -22.45 20.27
CA ASP A 176 0.95 -22.64 21.69
C ASP A 176 -0.58 -22.73 21.83
N SER A 177 -1.07 -23.78 22.48
CA SER A 177 -2.48 -24.15 22.54
C SER A 177 -3.40 -23.11 23.20
N ASN A 178 -2.86 -21.99 23.64
CA ASN A 178 -3.58 -20.90 24.32
C ASN A 178 -3.78 -19.65 23.44
N GLU A 179 -3.29 -19.64 22.20
CA GLU A 179 -3.44 -18.48 21.31
C GLU A 179 -4.56 -18.69 20.29
N ASN A 180 -5.46 -17.71 20.21
CA ASN A 180 -6.53 -17.69 19.22
C ASN A 180 -6.02 -17.04 17.93
N HIS A 181 -5.97 -17.83 16.86
CA HIS A 181 -5.67 -17.31 15.54
C HIS A 181 -6.96 -17.14 14.76
N ALA A 182 -7.15 -15.98 14.17
CA ALA A 182 -8.29 -15.70 13.33
C ALA A 182 -7.84 -15.21 11.96
N PHE A 183 -8.45 -15.78 10.92
CA PHE A 183 -8.12 -15.50 9.52
C PHE A 183 -9.39 -15.07 8.80
N GLY A 184 -9.35 -13.93 8.16
CA GLY A 184 -10.49 -13.41 7.42
C GLY A 184 -10.08 -12.70 6.15
N ALA A 185 -10.96 -12.68 5.16
CA ALA A 185 -10.73 -11.94 3.93
C ALA A 185 -10.74 -10.42 4.13
N LEU A 186 -11.43 -9.95 5.17
CA LEU A 186 -11.48 -8.55 5.57
C LEU A 186 -10.77 -8.40 6.91
N PRO A 187 -11.45 -8.36 8.08
CA PRO A 187 -10.74 -8.43 9.34
C PRO A 187 -10.43 -9.88 9.70
N GLY A 188 -9.31 -10.10 10.38
CA GLY A 188 -9.02 -11.38 11.01
C GLY A 188 -9.89 -11.61 12.23
N PHE A 189 -10.03 -10.60 13.08
CA PHE A 189 -10.83 -10.63 14.29
C PHE A 189 -11.58 -9.31 14.49
N VAL A 190 -12.79 -9.39 15.04
CA VAL A 190 -13.63 -8.21 15.36
C VAL A 190 -13.78 -8.11 16.88
N GLY A 191 -13.31 -6.99 17.44
CA GLY A 191 -13.43 -6.73 18.88
C GLY A 191 -14.84 -6.29 19.27
N ASP A 192 -15.30 -5.15 18.76
CA ASP A 192 -16.60 -4.57 19.12
C ASP A 192 -17.58 -4.59 17.94
N ARG A 193 -17.29 -3.86 16.86
CA ARG A 193 -18.18 -3.73 15.69
C ARG A 193 -17.44 -3.78 14.37
N PHE A 194 -17.95 -4.59 13.47
CA PHE A 194 -17.55 -4.59 12.07
C PHE A 194 -18.79 -4.49 11.18
N THR A 195 -18.73 -3.58 10.20
CA THR A 195 -19.79 -3.39 9.22
C THR A 195 -19.21 -3.60 7.82
N ALA A 196 -19.80 -4.48 7.04
CA ALA A 196 -19.47 -4.67 5.63
C ALA A 196 -20.71 -4.35 4.78
N GLU A 197 -20.60 -3.40 3.87
CA GLU A 197 -21.67 -2.97 2.98
C GLU A 197 -21.20 -3.05 1.52
N ASN A 198 -21.92 -3.81 0.68
CA ASN A 198 -21.57 -3.95 -0.74
C ASN A 198 -20.09 -4.38 -0.93
N VAL A 199 -19.72 -5.47 -0.27
CA VAL A 199 -18.36 -6.03 -0.33
C VAL A 199 -18.40 -7.39 -1.01
N THR A 200 -17.48 -7.61 -1.95
CA THR A 200 -17.32 -8.86 -2.68
C THR A 200 -15.89 -9.37 -2.50
N VAL A 201 -15.74 -10.65 -2.21
CA VAL A 201 -14.44 -11.35 -2.22
C VAL A 201 -14.54 -12.51 -3.19
N MET A 202 -13.62 -12.61 -4.14
CA MET A 202 -13.61 -13.64 -5.16
C MET A 202 -12.21 -14.13 -5.49
N HIS A 203 -12.14 -15.32 -6.07
CA HIS A 203 -10.89 -15.97 -6.45
C HIS A 203 -9.87 -16.08 -5.29
N VAL A 204 -10.32 -16.68 -4.18
CA VAL A 204 -9.51 -16.97 -3.00
C VAL A 204 -8.88 -18.35 -3.12
#